data_8658863c97552b060050036dc3d1fcbc
#
_entry.id   8658863c97552b060050036dc3d1fcbc
#
_cell.length_a   1.000
_cell.length_b   1.000
_cell.length_c   1.000
_cell.angle_alpha   90.00
_cell.angle_beta   90.00
_cell.angle_gamma   90.00
#
_symmetry.space_group_name_H-M   'P 1'
#
loop_
_entity.id
_entity.type
_entity.pdbx_description
1 polymer ?
#
loop_
_entity_poly.entity_id
_entity_poly.type
_entity_poly.pdbx_seq_one_letter_code
_entity_poly.pdbx_strand_id
1 'polypeptide(L)'
;PQFMPTKFRALAVDFDGDGRRDIWNSVPDTLASIAHYLQQSGWVAGRDWGFEANVPDAVSCTLEGPDQGRPIRDFISAGVTRVSGRPFPPHEASATGHLMMPAGRMGPAFIATPNFYVIKQYNNSDLYALFIGHVADRMQGGGAFRGGWVKVDGVSRGDVARMQQRLQAMGRDVGGADGLPGFKTRRSIGAFEAENGLRVDCWPTAELKKHLN
;
A
#
# COMPACT_ATOMS: atom_id res chain seq x y z
N PRO A 1 4.77 -18.52 11.27
CA PRO A 1 4.20 -17.89 10.05
C PRO A 1 2.87 -18.53 9.70
N GLN A 2 2.02 -17.76 9.00
CA GLN A 2 0.70 -18.25 8.53
C GLN A 2 0.81 -18.79 7.10
N PHE A 3 1.53 -19.89 6.91
CA PHE A 3 1.59 -20.54 5.62
C PHE A 3 0.33 -21.42 5.41
N MET A 4 -0.34 -21.20 4.29
CA MET A 4 -1.35 -22.15 3.82
C MET A 4 -0.65 -23.48 3.50
N PRO A 5 -1.31 -24.64 3.69
CA PRO A 5 -0.69 -25.96 3.47
C PRO A 5 -0.02 -26.12 2.10
N THR A 6 -0.61 -25.58 1.04
CA THR A 6 -0.02 -25.58 -0.30
C THR A 6 1.28 -24.77 -0.38
N LYS A 7 1.32 -23.61 0.27
CA LYS A 7 2.52 -22.76 0.34
C LYS A 7 3.61 -23.37 1.21
N PHE A 8 3.24 -24.02 2.32
CA PHE A 8 4.16 -24.79 3.15
C PHE A 8 4.86 -25.87 2.33
N ARG A 9 4.09 -26.70 1.64
CA ARG A 9 4.67 -27.80 0.83
C ARG A 9 5.62 -27.30 -0.26
N ALA A 10 5.34 -26.16 -0.86
CA ALA A 10 6.10 -25.61 -1.98
C ALA A 10 7.32 -24.80 -1.52
N LEU A 11 7.25 -24.09 -0.40
CA LEU A 11 8.18 -23.00 -0.07
C LEU A 11 8.85 -23.13 1.29
N ALA A 12 8.43 -24.06 2.16
CA ALA A 12 9.13 -24.26 3.43
C ALA A 12 10.53 -24.88 3.19
N VAL A 13 11.49 -24.41 3.97
CA VAL A 13 12.91 -24.76 3.89
C VAL A 13 13.35 -25.40 5.20
N ASP A 14 14.14 -26.44 5.12
CA ASP A 14 14.97 -26.97 6.22
C ASP A 14 16.30 -26.21 6.17
N PHE A 15 16.46 -25.23 7.03
CA PHE A 15 17.62 -24.35 7.01
C PHE A 15 18.70 -24.81 8.01
N ASP A 16 18.30 -25.42 9.12
CA ASP A 16 19.23 -25.92 10.12
C ASP A 16 19.74 -27.35 9.81
N GLY A 17 19.16 -28.00 8.79
CA GLY A 17 19.65 -29.29 8.27
C GLY A 17 19.28 -30.50 9.13
N ASP A 18 18.25 -30.41 9.97
CA ASP A 18 17.78 -31.49 10.85
C ASP A 18 16.92 -32.54 10.13
N GLY A 19 16.62 -32.34 8.83
CA GLY A 19 15.79 -33.18 7.99
C GLY A 19 14.29 -32.83 8.05
N ARG A 20 13.91 -31.71 8.69
CA ARG A 20 12.55 -31.23 8.83
C ARG A 20 12.43 -29.81 8.32
N ARG A 21 11.27 -29.41 7.92
CA ARG A 21 10.90 -28.03 7.56
C ARG A 21 9.98 -27.48 8.64
N ASP A 22 10.52 -27.22 9.84
CA ASP A 22 9.71 -26.86 11.02
C ASP A 22 9.50 -25.36 11.14
N ILE A 23 8.51 -24.84 10.45
CA ILE A 23 8.13 -23.41 10.53
C ILE A 23 7.38 -23.03 11.83
N TRP A 24 7.21 -23.94 12.77
CA TRP A 24 6.48 -23.70 14.04
C TRP A 24 7.43 -23.59 15.23
N ASN A 25 8.48 -24.43 15.27
CA ASN A 25 9.37 -24.53 16.43
C ASN A 25 10.83 -24.15 16.09
N SER A 26 11.24 -24.23 14.80
CA SER A 26 12.57 -23.80 14.35
C SER A 26 12.50 -22.34 13.84
N VAL A 27 13.18 -21.42 14.55
CA VAL A 27 13.32 -20.02 14.12
C VAL A 27 14.11 -19.91 12.80
N PRO A 28 15.25 -20.63 12.61
CA PRO A 28 15.97 -20.64 11.35
C PRO A 28 15.10 -21.05 10.15
N ASP A 29 14.37 -22.16 10.27
CA ASP A 29 13.46 -22.62 9.20
C ASP A 29 12.34 -21.64 8.92
N THR A 30 11.77 -21.06 9.98
CA THR A 30 10.72 -20.04 9.86
C THR A 30 11.20 -18.84 9.03
N LEU A 31 12.36 -18.27 9.40
CA LEU A 31 12.89 -17.10 8.72
C LEU A 31 13.33 -17.42 7.29
N ALA A 32 14.00 -18.54 7.08
CA ALA A 32 14.42 -19.00 5.75
C ALA A 32 13.22 -19.27 4.84
N SER A 33 12.16 -19.90 5.37
CA SER A 33 10.93 -20.14 4.61
C SER A 33 10.22 -18.85 4.21
N ILE A 34 10.16 -17.84 5.10
CA ILE A 34 9.61 -16.52 4.76
C ILE A 34 10.46 -15.84 3.69
N ALA A 35 11.80 -15.86 3.85
CA ALA A 35 12.70 -15.27 2.87
C ALA A 35 12.57 -15.95 1.49
N HIS A 36 12.50 -17.27 1.46
CA HIS A 36 12.28 -18.04 0.24
C HIS A 36 10.93 -17.72 -0.40
N TYR A 37 9.85 -17.58 0.41
CA TYR A 37 8.56 -17.15 -0.10
C TYR A 37 8.64 -15.77 -0.78
N LEU A 38 9.26 -14.78 -0.14
CA LEU A 38 9.41 -13.44 -0.72
C LEU A 38 10.26 -13.48 -2.00
N GLN A 39 11.35 -14.24 -2.01
CA GLN A 39 12.21 -14.44 -3.19
C GLN A 39 11.43 -15.04 -4.36
N GLN A 40 10.67 -16.10 -4.13
CA GLN A 40 9.84 -16.74 -5.15
C GLN A 40 8.66 -15.86 -5.60
N SER A 41 8.28 -14.87 -4.78
CA SER A 41 7.27 -13.86 -5.12
C SER A 41 7.85 -12.65 -5.87
N GLY A 42 9.15 -12.66 -6.19
CA GLY A 42 9.80 -11.62 -6.99
C GLY A 42 10.49 -10.52 -6.17
N TRP A 43 10.86 -10.80 -4.91
CA TRP A 43 11.63 -9.85 -4.10
C TRP A 43 12.95 -9.46 -4.79
N VAL A 44 13.17 -8.16 -4.94
CA VAL A 44 14.42 -7.61 -5.48
C VAL A 44 15.31 -7.19 -4.31
N ALA A 45 16.41 -7.95 -4.11
CA ALA A 45 17.36 -7.68 -3.05
C ALA A 45 18.03 -6.31 -3.23
N GLY A 46 18.28 -5.60 -2.12
CA GLY A 46 18.90 -4.27 -2.13
C GLY A 46 17.97 -3.14 -2.57
N ARG A 47 16.71 -3.41 -2.85
CA ARG A 47 15.70 -2.42 -3.18
C ARG A 47 14.75 -2.20 -2.01
N ASP A 48 14.50 -0.94 -1.63
CA ASP A 48 13.53 -0.59 -0.60
C ASP A 48 12.11 -1.04 -0.97
N TRP A 49 11.23 -1.25 0.01
CA TRP A 49 9.81 -1.51 -0.23
C TRP A 49 9.06 -0.25 -0.66
N GLY A 50 9.54 0.93 -0.29
CA GLY A 50 8.92 2.21 -0.62
C GLY A 50 9.55 3.39 0.11
N PHE A 51 9.04 4.57 -0.19
CA PHE A 51 9.53 5.84 0.36
C PHE A 51 8.34 6.70 0.80
N GLU A 52 8.32 7.12 2.07
CA GLU A 52 7.35 8.12 2.52
C GLU A 52 7.57 9.43 1.74
N ALA A 53 6.49 9.98 1.19
CA ALA A 53 6.55 11.06 0.23
C ALA A 53 5.61 12.23 0.55
N ASN A 54 6.06 13.44 0.26
CA ASN A 54 5.21 14.61 0.13
C ASN A 54 4.64 14.63 -1.29
N VAL A 55 3.34 14.58 -1.42
CA VAL A 55 2.62 14.55 -2.69
C VAL A 55 1.85 15.85 -2.83
N PRO A 56 2.26 16.76 -3.77
CA PRO A 56 1.56 18.01 -4.01
C PRO A 56 0.11 17.80 -4.43
N ASP A 57 -0.76 18.78 -4.17
CA ASP A 57 -2.17 18.72 -4.57
C ASP A 57 -2.35 18.63 -6.09
N ALA A 58 -1.41 19.16 -6.87
CA ALA A 58 -1.39 19.01 -8.33
C ALA A 58 -1.22 17.57 -8.81
N VAL A 59 -0.67 16.69 -7.97
CA VAL A 59 -0.59 15.25 -8.26
C VAL A 59 -1.85 14.59 -7.75
N SER A 60 -2.71 14.17 -8.66
CA SER A 60 -3.99 13.56 -8.28
C SER A 60 -3.79 12.26 -7.48
N CYS A 61 -4.51 12.14 -6.37
CA CYS A 61 -4.58 10.90 -5.59
C CYS A 61 -5.26 9.75 -6.36
N THR A 62 -5.97 10.04 -7.46
CA THR A 62 -6.51 8.99 -8.35
C THR A 62 -5.43 8.23 -9.14
N LEU A 63 -4.18 8.69 -9.10
CA LEU A 63 -3.03 8.00 -9.70
C LEU A 63 -2.48 6.88 -8.82
N GLU A 64 -3.07 6.63 -7.64
CA GLU A 64 -2.63 5.54 -6.78
C GLU A 64 -3.04 4.16 -7.33
N GLY A 65 -2.30 3.15 -6.97
CA GLY A 65 -2.65 1.75 -7.19
C GLY A 65 -1.56 0.92 -7.87
N PRO A 66 -1.66 -0.41 -7.75
CA PRO A 66 -0.69 -1.34 -8.32
C PRO A 66 -0.67 -1.33 -9.86
N ASP A 67 -1.75 -0.92 -10.48
CA ASP A 67 -1.97 -0.83 -11.93
C ASP A 67 -1.52 0.51 -12.53
N GLN A 68 -1.05 1.46 -11.70
CA GLN A 68 -0.65 2.83 -12.09
C GLN A 68 0.87 3.05 -11.97
N GLY A 69 1.65 1.98 -12.06
CA GLY A 69 3.12 2.05 -11.98
C GLY A 69 3.73 2.90 -13.09
N ARG A 70 4.70 3.73 -12.73
CA ARG A 70 5.46 4.59 -13.65
C ARG A 70 6.87 4.82 -13.13
N PRO A 71 7.82 5.28 -13.95
CA PRO A 71 9.15 5.64 -13.49
C PRO A 71 9.08 6.65 -12.34
N ILE A 72 9.88 6.45 -11.29
CA ILE A 72 9.89 7.35 -10.12
C ILE A 72 10.25 8.79 -10.52
N ARG A 73 11.09 8.98 -11.55
CA ARG A 73 11.40 10.31 -12.10
C ARG A 73 10.16 11.10 -12.53
N ASP A 74 9.09 10.42 -12.96
CA ASP A 74 7.86 11.10 -13.39
C ASP A 74 7.14 11.72 -12.18
N PHE A 75 7.15 11.02 -11.03
CA PHE A 75 6.67 11.59 -9.77
C PHE A 75 7.57 12.75 -9.30
N ILE A 76 8.89 12.61 -9.42
CA ILE A 76 9.85 13.69 -9.07
C ILE A 76 9.58 14.92 -9.94
N SER A 77 9.39 14.75 -11.24
CA SER A 77 9.09 15.84 -12.17
C SER A 77 7.75 16.51 -11.88
N ALA A 78 6.80 15.76 -11.30
CA ALA A 78 5.52 16.30 -10.82
C ALA A 78 5.61 16.96 -9.43
N GLY A 79 6.81 17.07 -8.85
CA GLY A 79 7.05 17.74 -7.56
C GLY A 79 6.94 16.83 -6.33
N VAL A 80 6.82 15.51 -6.50
CA VAL A 80 6.84 14.58 -5.36
C VAL A 80 8.25 14.53 -4.78
N THR A 81 8.36 14.67 -3.46
CA THR A 81 9.63 14.62 -2.72
C THR A 81 9.55 13.60 -1.59
N ARG A 82 10.70 13.10 -1.12
CA ARG A 82 10.72 12.27 0.09
C ARG A 82 10.53 13.12 1.34
N VAL A 83 9.72 12.65 2.27
CA VAL A 83 9.51 13.32 3.59
C VAL A 83 10.81 13.45 4.37
N SER A 84 11.78 12.57 4.16
CA SER A 84 13.11 12.65 4.77
C SER A 84 13.92 13.87 4.33
N GLY A 85 13.53 14.57 3.27
CA GLY A 85 14.30 15.63 2.62
C GLY A 85 15.46 15.14 1.74
N ARG A 86 15.74 13.83 1.74
CA ARG A 86 16.77 13.23 0.86
C ARG A 86 16.20 13.04 -0.54
N PRO A 87 17.00 13.11 -1.60
CA PRO A 87 16.55 12.75 -2.93
C PRO A 87 16.17 11.26 -3.00
N PHE A 88 15.35 10.89 -3.97
CA PHE A 88 15.18 9.47 -4.30
C PHE A 88 16.52 8.88 -4.75
N PRO A 89 16.83 7.62 -4.41
CA PRO A 89 18.09 7.01 -4.85
C PRO A 89 18.21 7.05 -6.39
N PRO A 90 19.38 7.42 -6.95
CA PRO A 90 19.53 7.57 -8.40
C PRO A 90 19.15 6.30 -9.21
N HIS A 91 19.45 5.12 -8.68
CA HIS A 91 19.11 3.84 -9.32
C HIS A 91 17.59 3.57 -9.33
N GLU A 92 16.82 4.22 -8.47
CA GLU A 92 15.36 4.12 -8.45
C GLU A 92 14.67 5.07 -9.43
N ALA A 93 15.33 6.11 -9.90
CA ALA A 93 14.71 7.15 -10.72
C ALA A 93 14.06 6.61 -12.01
N SER A 94 14.69 5.66 -12.68
CA SER A 94 14.15 4.99 -13.87
C SER A 94 13.31 3.75 -13.56
N ALA A 95 13.34 3.29 -12.33
CA ALA A 95 12.59 2.11 -11.89
C ALA A 95 11.13 2.44 -11.63
N THR A 96 10.28 1.42 -11.76
CA THR A 96 8.85 1.56 -11.48
C THR A 96 8.59 1.82 -10.00
N GLY A 97 7.83 2.88 -9.74
CA GLY A 97 7.19 3.17 -8.47
C GLY A 97 5.68 3.32 -8.63
N HIS A 98 4.97 3.23 -7.53
CA HIS A 98 3.51 3.33 -7.48
C HIS A 98 3.12 4.32 -6.38
N LEU A 99 2.26 5.27 -6.68
CA LEU A 99 1.67 6.09 -5.65
C LEU A 99 0.77 5.23 -4.76
N MET A 100 0.95 5.35 -3.45
CA MET A 100 0.13 4.68 -2.45
C MET A 100 -0.28 5.69 -1.38
N MET A 101 -1.58 5.88 -1.22
CA MET A 101 -2.19 6.82 -0.27
C MET A 101 -3.24 6.08 0.56
N PRO A 102 -2.84 5.28 1.58
CA PRO A 102 -3.71 4.31 2.26
C PRO A 102 -4.92 4.94 2.98
N ALA A 103 -4.90 6.24 3.20
CA ALA A 103 -6.03 7.04 3.68
C ALA A 103 -6.32 8.27 2.79
N GLY A 104 -6.08 8.16 1.50
CA GLY A 104 -6.17 9.32 0.61
C GLY A 104 -5.28 10.46 1.12
N ARG A 105 -5.77 11.69 1.07
CA ARG A 105 -5.07 12.86 1.64
C ARG A 105 -5.23 13.00 3.15
N MET A 106 -5.93 12.07 3.82
CA MET A 106 -6.09 12.06 5.27
C MET A 106 -4.97 11.28 6.00
N GLY A 107 -3.98 10.80 5.28
CA GLY A 107 -2.84 10.05 5.84
C GLY A 107 -1.54 10.26 5.09
N PRO A 108 -0.48 9.58 5.53
CA PRO A 108 0.80 9.62 4.84
C PRO A 108 0.68 9.04 3.44
N ALA A 109 1.50 9.56 2.53
CA ALA A 109 1.62 9.06 1.17
C ALA A 109 3.00 8.41 0.96
N PHE A 110 3.06 7.49 0.01
CA PHE A 110 4.27 6.73 -0.29
C PHE A 110 4.45 6.56 -1.80
N ILE A 111 5.71 6.47 -2.22
CA ILE A 111 6.07 5.85 -3.49
C ILE A 111 6.49 4.43 -3.17
N ALA A 112 5.59 3.48 -3.39
CA ALA A 112 5.82 2.05 -3.20
C ALA A 112 6.61 1.48 -4.38
N THR A 113 7.54 0.59 -4.10
CA THR A 113 8.27 -0.17 -5.13
C THR A 113 7.58 -1.53 -5.37
N PRO A 114 7.99 -2.32 -6.39
CA PRO A 114 7.50 -3.68 -6.54
C PRO A 114 7.67 -4.56 -5.30
N ASN A 115 8.69 -4.34 -4.45
CA ASN A 115 8.87 -5.08 -3.20
C ASN A 115 7.70 -4.92 -2.21
N PHE A 116 7.03 -3.77 -2.20
CA PHE A 116 5.80 -3.60 -1.43
C PHE A 116 4.72 -4.61 -1.84
N TYR A 117 4.55 -4.80 -3.14
CA TYR A 117 3.56 -5.75 -3.66
C TYR A 117 3.98 -7.20 -3.49
N VAL A 118 5.28 -7.47 -3.35
CA VAL A 118 5.78 -8.78 -2.92
C VAL A 118 5.36 -9.09 -1.48
N ILE A 119 5.48 -8.13 -0.55
CA ILE A 119 4.97 -8.30 0.82
C ILE A 119 3.46 -8.57 0.78
N LYS A 120 2.71 -7.90 -0.10
CA LYS A 120 1.27 -8.13 -0.29
C LYS A 120 0.91 -9.52 -0.80
N GLN A 121 1.82 -10.25 -1.44
CA GLN A 121 1.57 -11.66 -1.78
C GLN A 121 1.42 -12.55 -0.54
N TYR A 122 2.04 -12.16 0.56
CA TYR A 122 1.90 -12.85 1.84
C TYR A 122 0.57 -12.54 2.52
N ASN A 123 0.14 -11.28 2.52
CA ASN A 123 -1.16 -10.82 3.01
C ASN A 123 -1.64 -9.63 2.18
N ASN A 124 -2.79 -9.76 1.53
CA ASN A 124 -3.30 -8.78 0.55
C ASN A 124 -3.84 -7.47 1.16
N SER A 125 -3.35 -7.05 2.31
CA SER A 125 -3.69 -5.78 2.95
C SER A 125 -2.59 -4.75 2.75
N ASP A 126 -2.95 -3.53 2.27
CA ASP A 126 -2.00 -2.41 2.16
C ASP A 126 -1.43 -2.04 3.53
N LEU A 127 -2.27 -1.99 4.57
CA LEU A 127 -1.84 -1.66 5.93
C LEU A 127 -0.93 -2.72 6.54
N TYR A 128 -1.19 -4.02 6.24
CA TYR A 128 -0.29 -5.08 6.67
C TYR A 128 1.09 -4.96 6.01
N ALA A 129 1.13 -4.79 4.69
CA ALA A 129 2.39 -4.66 3.98
C ALA A 129 3.17 -3.41 4.43
N LEU A 130 2.47 -2.28 4.63
CA LEU A 130 3.04 -1.05 5.18
C LEU A 130 3.62 -1.28 6.59
N PHE A 131 2.87 -1.96 7.45
CA PHE A 131 3.34 -2.30 8.80
C PHE A 131 4.61 -3.15 8.76
N ILE A 132 4.63 -4.22 7.96
CA ILE A 132 5.80 -5.12 7.84
C ILE A 132 7.02 -4.36 7.30
N GLY A 133 6.86 -3.58 6.21
CA GLY A 133 7.94 -2.76 5.66
C GLY A 133 8.47 -1.76 6.69
N HIS A 134 7.57 -1.06 7.38
CA HIS A 134 7.96 -0.11 8.41
C HIS A 134 8.66 -0.77 9.62
N VAL A 135 8.19 -1.92 10.07
CA VAL A 135 8.88 -2.68 11.14
C VAL A 135 10.30 -3.04 10.71
N ALA A 136 10.49 -3.51 9.46
CA ALA A 136 11.82 -3.81 8.94
C ALA A 136 12.74 -2.57 8.96
N ASP A 137 12.24 -1.41 8.52
CA ASP A 137 12.98 -0.14 8.59
C ASP A 137 13.32 0.23 10.04
N ARG A 138 12.37 0.08 10.97
CA ARG A 138 12.61 0.35 12.41
C ARG A 138 13.68 -0.56 13.01
N MET A 139 13.71 -1.83 12.63
CA MET A 139 14.75 -2.78 13.06
C MET A 139 16.14 -2.40 12.54
N GLN A 140 16.23 -1.69 11.42
CA GLN A 140 17.46 -1.14 10.84
C GLN A 140 17.79 0.28 11.35
N GLY A 141 17.09 0.77 12.37
CA GLY A 141 17.33 2.10 12.95
C GLY A 141 16.58 3.24 12.25
N GLY A 142 15.67 2.94 11.36
CA GLY A 142 14.81 3.93 10.71
C GLY A 142 13.89 4.64 11.70
N GLY A 143 13.46 5.88 11.37
CA GLY A 143 12.53 6.69 12.17
C GLY A 143 11.07 6.25 12.02
N ALA A 144 10.18 6.85 12.82
CA ALA A 144 8.73 6.74 12.61
C ALA A 144 8.32 7.48 11.33
N PHE A 145 7.14 7.15 10.79
CA PHE A 145 6.52 7.97 9.75
C PHE A 145 6.32 9.39 10.25
N ARG A 146 6.51 10.36 9.37
CA ARG A 146 6.36 11.78 9.67
C ARG A 146 4.98 12.31 9.29
N GLY A 147 4.35 11.73 8.26
CA GLY A 147 2.97 12.04 7.89
C GLY A 147 2.00 11.57 8.96
N GLY A 148 1.12 12.48 9.39
CA GLY A 148 0.08 12.17 10.36
C GLY A 148 -1.13 11.48 9.71
N TRP A 149 -1.89 10.74 10.52
CA TRP A 149 -3.20 10.21 10.16
C TRP A 149 -4.27 11.15 10.70
N VAL A 150 -5.08 11.73 9.82
CA VAL A 150 -6.21 12.56 10.22
C VAL A 150 -7.38 11.65 10.56
N LYS A 151 -7.92 11.80 11.78
CA LYS A 151 -9.13 11.10 12.16
C LYS A 151 -10.32 11.70 11.40
N VAL A 152 -11.05 10.86 10.69
CA VAL A 152 -12.28 11.25 9.99
C VAL A 152 -13.46 10.75 10.79
N ASP A 153 -14.20 11.70 11.40
CA ASP A 153 -15.39 11.39 12.19
C ASP A 153 -16.67 11.41 11.32
N GLY A 154 -17.73 10.82 11.83
CA GLY A 154 -19.06 10.87 11.20
C GLY A 154 -19.28 9.91 10.03
N VAL A 155 -18.30 9.00 9.77
CA VAL A 155 -18.40 7.99 8.71
C VAL A 155 -18.19 6.61 9.32
N SER A 156 -19.19 5.77 9.27
CA SER A 156 -19.13 4.37 9.70
C SER A 156 -18.75 3.47 8.52
N ARG A 157 -18.35 2.23 8.83
CA ARG A 157 -18.12 1.20 7.81
C ARG A 157 -19.35 0.97 6.93
N GLY A 158 -20.55 1.02 7.51
CA GLY A 158 -21.81 0.90 6.76
C GLY A 158 -22.04 2.09 5.82
N ASP A 159 -21.61 3.30 6.22
CA ASP A 159 -21.66 4.47 5.32
C ASP A 159 -20.73 4.29 4.13
N VAL A 160 -19.51 3.80 4.37
CA VAL A 160 -18.56 3.51 3.28
C VAL A 160 -19.12 2.47 2.31
N ALA A 161 -19.73 1.40 2.83
CA ALA A 161 -20.37 0.38 1.97
C ALA A 161 -21.49 0.99 1.10
N ARG A 162 -22.32 1.88 1.65
CA ARG A 162 -23.35 2.58 0.86
C ARG A 162 -22.74 3.48 -0.20
N MET A 163 -21.71 4.26 0.13
CA MET A 163 -20.97 5.07 -0.85
C MET A 163 -20.40 4.21 -1.98
N GLN A 164 -19.81 3.07 -1.65
CA GLN A 164 -19.30 2.10 -2.64
C GLN A 164 -20.43 1.61 -3.56
N GLN A 165 -21.58 1.24 -3.01
CA GLN A 165 -22.75 0.82 -3.80
C GLN A 165 -23.22 1.92 -4.74
N ARG A 166 -23.26 3.16 -4.27
CA ARG A 166 -23.64 4.32 -5.11
C ARG A 166 -22.64 4.55 -6.24
N LEU A 167 -21.35 4.50 -5.94
CA LEU A 167 -20.30 4.63 -6.96
C LEU A 167 -20.36 3.50 -7.99
N GLN A 168 -20.63 2.25 -7.56
CA GLN A 168 -20.86 1.13 -8.47
C GLN A 168 -22.08 1.34 -9.37
N ALA A 169 -23.19 1.84 -8.84
CA ALA A 169 -24.38 2.17 -9.61
C ALA A 169 -24.13 3.26 -10.68
N MET A 170 -23.09 4.11 -10.46
CA MET A 170 -22.60 5.09 -11.42
C MET A 170 -21.55 4.50 -12.41
N GLY A 171 -21.33 3.18 -12.39
CA GLY A 171 -20.38 2.51 -13.28
C GLY A 171 -18.92 2.59 -12.82
N ARG A 172 -18.64 2.98 -11.56
CA ARG A 172 -17.26 3.10 -11.06
C ARG A 172 -16.76 1.80 -10.43
N ASP A 173 -15.49 1.47 -10.66
CA ASP A 173 -14.84 0.32 -10.03
C ASP A 173 -14.38 0.67 -8.61
N VAL A 174 -15.06 0.14 -7.63
CA VAL A 174 -14.70 0.28 -6.20
C VAL A 174 -14.07 -0.99 -5.62
N GLY A 175 -13.92 -2.06 -6.43
CA GLY A 175 -13.43 -3.36 -6.01
C GLY A 175 -14.51 -4.22 -5.34
N GLY A 176 -15.18 -3.71 -4.34
CA GLY A 176 -16.29 -4.34 -3.62
C GLY A 176 -16.93 -3.36 -2.67
N ALA A 177 -18.21 -3.59 -2.32
CA ALA A 177 -18.97 -2.72 -1.40
C ALA A 177 -18.98 -3.32 0.02
N ASP A 178 -17.79 -3.55 0.57
CA ASP A 178 -17.57 -4.20 1.87
C ASP A 178 -17.36 -3.21 3.03
N GLY A 179 -17.37 -1.90 2.73
CA GLY A 179 -17.13 -0.84 3.68
C GLY A 179 -15.65 -0.61 4.02
N LEU A 180 -14.73 -1.20 3.24
CA LEU A 180 -13.30 -0.97 3.35
C LEU A 180 -12.81 -0.18 2.13
N PRO A 181 -12.30 1.06 2.31
CA PRO A 181 -11.89 1.90 1.20
C PRO A 181 -10.52 1.50 0.65
N GLY A 182 -10.47 0.40 -0.13
CA GLY A 182 -9.29 -0.02 -0.89
C GLY A 182 -8.93 0.99 -1.99
N PHE A 183 -7.79 0.81 -2.68
CA PHE A 183 -7.29 1.77 -3.67
C PHE A 183 -8.30 2.04 -4.79
N LYS A 184 -9.08 1.05 -5.25
CA LYS A 184 -10.13 1.25 -6.26
C LYS A 184 -11.25 2.15 -5.74
N THR A 185 -11.68 1.96 -4.49
CA THR A 185 -12.66 2.83 -3.84
C THR A 185 -12.13 4.25 -3.74
N ARG A 186 -10.89 4.44 -3.26
CA ARG A 186 -10.27 5.77 -3.10
C ARG A 186 -10.16 6.50 -4.44
N ARG A 187 -9.73 5.81 -5.50
CA ARG A 187 -9.69 6.36 -6.87
C ARG A 187 -11.08 6.78 -7.36
N SER A 188 -12.07 5.94 -7.16
CA SER A 188 -13.45 6.23 -7.57
C SER A 188 -14.04 7.40 -6.80
N ILE A 189 -13.72 7.53 -5.52
CA ILE A 189 -14.06 8.71 -4.70
C ILE A 189 -13.39 9.95 -5.29
N GLY A 190 -12.08 9.95 -5.50
CA GLY A 190 -11.35 11.11 -6.00
C GLY A 190 -11.82 11.55 -7.39
N ALA A 191 -12.16 10.61 -8.27
CA ALA A 191 -12.74 10.93 -9.56
C ALA A 191 -14.13 11.56 -9.41
N PHE A 192 -14.98 11.04 -8.52
CA PHE A 192 -16.30 11.63 -8.23
C PHE A 192 -16.15 13.04 -7.63
N GLU A 193 -15.24 13.21 -6.67
CA GLU A 193 -14.97 14.51 -6.06
C GLU A 193 -14.56 15.56 -7.11
N ALA A 194 -13.64 15.20 -8.01
CA ALA A 194 -13.17 16.09 -9.07
C ALA A 194 -14.28 16.49 -10.05
N GLU A 195 -15.12 15.55 -10.48
CA GLU A 195 -16.23 15.79 -11.41
C GLU A 195 -17.33 16.67 -10.82
N ASN A 196 -17.48 16.66 -9.49
CA ASN A 196 -18.49 17.44 -8.79
C ASN A 196 -17.95 18.72 -8.15
N GLY A 197 -16.71 19.13 -8.46
CA GLY A 197 -16.10 20.34 -7.94
C GLY A 197 -15.85 20.31 -6.43
N LEU A 198 -15.76 19.12 -5.84
CA LEU A 198 -15.45 18.93 -4.43
C LEU A 198 -13.92 18.95 -4.21
N ARG A 199 -13.52 19.11 -2.96
CA ARG A 199 -12.12 18.88 -2.59
C ARG A 199 -11.76 17.42 -2.83
N VAL A 200 -10.69 17.19 -3.58
CA VAL A 200 -10.24 15.84 -3.98
C VAL A 200 -9.38 15.23 -2.87
N ASP A 201 -10.02 14.57 -1.93
CA ASP A 201 -9.36 13.91 -0.79
C ASP A 201 -9.11 12.42 -1.02
N CYS A 202 -9.80 11.80 -1.99
CA CYS A 202 -9.75 10.35 -2.25
C CYS A 202 -10.05 9.52 -0.98
N TRP A 203 -10.89 10.02 -0.11
CA TRP A 203 -11.22 9.35 1.15
C TRP A 203 -12.69 9.54 1.51
N PRO A 204 -13.36 8.53 2.09
CA PRO A 204 -14.74 8.69 2.54
C PRO A 204 -14.81 9.68 3.72
N THR A 205 -15.36 10.86 3.47
CA THR A 205 -15.55 11.92 4.44
C THR A 205 -17.05 12.14 4.74
N ALA A 206 -17.34 12.85 5.83
CA ALA A 206 -18.72 13.24 6.15
C ALA A 206 -19.30 14.19 5.09
N GLU A 207 -18.46 14.99 4.41
CA GLU A 207 -18.89 15.83 3.29
C GLU A 207 -19.28 14.97 2.09
N LEU A 208 -18.42 14.06 1.67
CA LEU A 208 -18.70 13.12 0.58
C LEU A 208 -19.99 12.33 0.83
N LYS A 209 -20.25 11.94 2.08
CA LYS A 209 -21.47 11.23 2.49
C LYS A 209 -22.74 11.99 2.12
N LYS A 210 -22.73 13.33 2.20
CA LYS A 210 -23.90 14.15 1.84
C LYS A 210 -24.21 14.08 0.35
N HIS A 211 -23.19 13.89 -0.50
CA HIS A 211 -23.33 13.83 -1.95
C HIS A 211 -23.63 12.42 -2.49
N LEU A 212 -23.34 11.37 -1.70
CA LEU A 212 -23.52 9.96 -2.10
C LEU A 212 -24.63 9.23 -1.33
N ASN A 213 -25.39 9.92 -0.50
CA ASN A 213 -26.58 9.33 0.18
C ASN A 213 -27.82 9.33 -0.69
#